data_223e9905472cfe2463200a4bbc533907
#
_entry.id   223e9905472cfe2463200a4bbc533907
#
_cell.length_a   1.000
_cell.length_b   1.000
_cell.length_c   1.000
_cell.angle_alpha   90.00
_cell.angle_beta   90.00
_cell.angle_gamma   90.00
#
_symmetry.space_group_name_H-M   'P 1'
#
loop_
_entity.id
_entity.type
_entity.pdbx_description
1 polymer ?
#
loop_
_entity_poly.entity_id
_entity_poly.type
_entity_poly.pdbx_seq_one_letter_code
_entity_poly.pdbx_strand_id
1 'polypeptide(L)'
;MFDEKDLILEAKHVTRVFPAAGGRSLTACNDISLKFYKGKTLGIVGESGCGKSTFMRFLVSLDKPTSGEILYRGKDITVFRGEELRQHRQHIQMVFQDPAQSFNPKMKIQEIICEPLLNFKRIKNSEKREAAERLLKMVELPPEMADRFMHNMSGGQRQRVAIARALALEPEIMLLDEATSALDVSVQRTIIELITKLQREKGITMGFICHDIGLIQSLAHQIAVMYLGNIVEVLPGEDISTHAKHPYTQALLKSIFDVKMDFSKKIESIDSEAPSPLDVPKGCPFCNRCDCLMEKCCTEKPTLATLGEGHLVACHKYA
;
A
#
# COMPACT_ATOMS: atom_id res chain seq x y z
N MET A 1 -12.01 -16.88 1.86
CA MET A 1 -13.30 -16.22 2.11
C MET A 1 -13.04 -15.02 3.01
N PHE A 2 -13.57 -13.84 2.67
CA PHE A 2 -13.47 -12.62 3.46
C PHE A 2 -14.76 -12.46 4.25
N ASP A 3 -14.69 -12.65 5.59
CA ASP A 3 -15.87 -12.53 6.46
C ASP A 3 -16.00 -11.08 6.95
N GLU A 4 -17.18 -10.48 6.85
CA GLU A 4 -17.45 -9.13 7.35
C GLU A 4 -17.18 -8.98 8.87
N LYS A 5 -17.20 -10.09 9.63
CA LYS A 5 -16.81 -10.10 11.04
C LYS A 5 -15.33 -9.81 11.27
N ASP A 6 -14.49 -10.09 10.26
CA ASP A 6 -13.05 -9.85 10.29
C ASP A 6 -12.68 -8.48 9.72
N LEU A 7 -13.66 -7.65 9.35
CA LEU A 7 -13.41 -6.29 8.84
C LEU A 7 -12.79 -5.43 9.95
N ILE A 8 -11.57 -4.98 9.74
CA ILE A 8 -10.83 -4.19 10.74
C ILE A 8 -10.63 -2.74 10.34
N LEU A 9 -10.44 -2.48 9.03
CA LEU A 9 -10.28 -1.13 8.49
C LEU A 9 -11.05 -1.02 7.17
N GLU A 10 -11.80 0.04 7.01
CA GLU A 10 -12.60 0.30 5.82
C GLU A 10 -12.48 1.76 5.39
N ALA A 11 -12.16 1.98 4.13
CA ALA A 11 -12.33 3.27 3.49
C ALA A 11 -13.70 3.30 2.79
N LYS A 12 -14.48 4.35 3.01
CA LYS A 12 -15.81 4.55 2.40
C LYS A 12 -15.83 5.86 1.63
N HIS A 13 -16.02 5.79 0.32
CA HIS A 13 -16.19 6.93 -0.55
C HIS A 13 -15.12 8.01 -0.39
N VAL A 14 -13.86 7.57 -0.17
CA VAL A 14 -12.73 8.47 0.12
C VAL A 14 -12.33 9.23 -1.13
N THR A 15 -12.41 10.55 -1.05
CA THR A 15 -11.99 11.46 -2.13
C THR A 15 -10.95 12.45 -1.61
N ARG A 16 -9.94 12.73 -2.43
CA ARG A 16 -8.96 13.78 -2.17
C ARG A 16 -8.72 14.63 -3.40
N VAL A 17 -8.97 15.91 -3.23
CA VAL A 17 -8.75 16.94 -4.25
C VAL A 17 -7.69 17.91 -3.74
N PHE A 18 -6.68 18.16 -4.54
CA PHE A 18 -5.66 19.19 -4.29
C PHE A 18 -5.88 20.36 -5.24
N PRO A 19 -5.77 21.61 -4.77
CA PRO A 19 -5.75 22.78 -5.64
C PRO A 19 -4.50 22.74 -6.53
N ALA A 20 -4.64 23.06 -7.81
CA ALA A 20 -3.56 23.13 -8.78
C ALA A 20 -3.48 24.52 -9.40
N ALA A 21 -2.36 24.84 -10.05
CA ALA A 21 -2.17 26.12 -10.72
C ALA A 21 -3.24 26.39 -11.80
N GLY A 22 -3.58 27.66 -11.99
CA GLY A 22 -4.56 28.08 -13.00
C GLY A 22 -6.02 27.74 -12.66
N GLY A 23 -6.35 27.62 -11.36
CA GLY A 23 -7.72 27.32 -10.92
C GLY A 23 -8.18 25.87 -11.18
N ARG A 24 -7.27 25.00 -11.62
CA ARG A 24 -7.53 23.57 -11.80
C ARG A 24 -7.47 22.82 -10.49
N SER A 25 -7.94 21.58 -10.47
CA SER A 25 -7.86 20.69 -9.33
C SER A 25 -7.29 19.33 -9.75
N LEU A 26 -6.50 18.74 -8.87
CA LEU A 26 -5.98 17.39 -9.03
C LEU A 26 -6.72 16.46 -8.07
N THR A 27 -7.41 15.47 -8.61
CA THR A 27 -8.11 14.45 -7.82
C THR A 27 -7.18 13.24 -7.66
N ALA A 28 -6.52 13.16 -6.51
CA ALA A 28 -5.58 12.08 -6.22
C ALA A 28 -6.26 10.77 -5.80
N CYS A 29 -7.45 10.88 -5.15
CA CYS A 29 -8.32 9.75 -4.83
C CYS A 29 -9.75 10.17 -5.19
N ASN A 30 -10.49 9.32 -5.88
CA ASN A 30 -11.80 9.63 -6.41
C ASN A 30 -12.79 8.51 -6.05
N ASP A 31 -13.53 8.73 -4.95
CA ASP A 31 -14.58 7.82 -4.50
C ASP A 31 -14.06 6.38 -4.21
N ILE A 32 -12.94 6.29 -3.47
CA ILE A 32 -12.33 5.00 -3.15
C ILE A 32 -13.06 4.34 -1.99
N SER A 33 -13.52 3.09 -2.22
CA SER A 33 -14.05 2.22 -1.18
C SER A 33 -13.28 0.91 -1.18
N LEU A 34 -12.57 0.60 -0.07
CA LEU A 34 -11.76 -0.60 0.11
C LEU A 34 -11.87 -1.13 1.54
N LYS A 35 -11.78 -2.45 1.69
CA LYS A 35 -11.90 -3.17 2.96
C LYS A 35 -10.62 -3.93 3.28
N PHE A 36 -10.20 -3.89 4.55
CA PHE A 36 -9.06 -4.64 5.07
C PHE A 36 -9.56 -5.63 6.12
N TYR A 37 -9.24 -6.89 5.93
CA TYR A 37 -9.69 -7.97 6.81
C TYR A 37 -8.57 -8.44 7.72
N LYS A 38 -8.89 -8.75 8.97
CA LYS A 38 -7.94 -9.16 10.00
C LYS A 38 -7.05 -10.31 9.53
N GLY A 39 -5.74 -10.14 9.72
CA GLY A 39 -4.74 -11.14 9.34
C GLY A 39 -4.62 -11.38 7.83
N LYS A 40 -5.17 -10.49 6.98
CA LYS A 40 -5.06 -10.58 5.52
C LYS A 40 -4.21 -9.44 4.96
N THR A 41 -3.66 -9.66 3.78
CA THR A 41 -2.90 -8.66 3.04
C THR A 41 -3.71 -8.17 1.85
N LEU A 42 -3.95 -6.84 1.78
CA LEU A 42 -4.47 -6.16 0.60
C LEU A 42 -3.29 -5.55 -0.16
N GLY A 43 -3.06 -6.00 -1.38
CA GLY A 43 -2.14 -5.37 -2.31
C GLY A 43 -2.78 -4.21 -3.06
N ILE A 44 -2.05 -3.12 -3.27
CA ILE A 44 -2.51 -2.00 -4.11
C ILE A 44 -1.49 -1.79 -5.21
N VAL A 45 -1.90 -1.97 -6.46
CA VAL A 45 -1.05 -1.84 -7.65
C VAL A 45 -1.58 -0.77 -8.60
N GLY A 46 -0.72 -0.26 -9.45
CA GLY A 46 -1.04 0.75 -10.47
C GLY A 46 0.16 1.60 -10.82
N GLU A 47 0.06 2.40 -11.88
CA GLU A 47 1.13 3.28 -12.35
C GLU A 47 1.59 4.29 -11.29
N SER A 48 2.83 4.81 -11.45
CA SER A 48 3.34 5.87 -10.57
C SER A 48 2.44 7.11 -10.64
N GLY A 49 2.23 7.77 -9.50
CA GLY A 49 1.39 8.97 -9.43
C GLY A 49 -0.12 8.73 -9.48
N CYS A 50 -0.62 7.49 -9.54
CA CYS A 50 -2.07 7.23 -9.59
C CYS A 50 -2.80 7.42 -8.24
N GLY A 51 -2.09 7.78 -7.14
CA GLY A 51 -2.71 8.12 -5.85
C GLY A 51 -2.52 7.09 -4.72
N LYS A 52 -1.80 5.98 -4.94
CA LYS A 52 -1.61 4.89 -3.95
C LYS A 52 -1.07 5.36 -2.60
N SER A 53 0.07 6.05 -2.61
CA SER A 53 0.70 6.57 -1.38
C SER A 53 -0.18 7.62 -0.69
N THR A 54 -0.88 8.46 -1.46
CA THR A 54 -1.86 9.42 -0.92
C THR A 54 -2.98 8.70 -0.18
N PHE A 55 -3.52 7.63 -0.76
CA PHE A 55 -4.56 6.81 -0.12
C PHE A 55 -4.05 6.16 1.17
N MET A 56 -2.86 5.55 1.16
CA MET A 56 -2.26 4.94 2.35
C MET A 56 -2.08 5.93 3.51
N ARG A 57 -1.72 7.19 3.21
CA ARG A 57 -1.53 8.26 4.22
C ARG A 57 -2.83 8.59 4.97
N PHE A 58 -3.98 8.43 4.32
CA PHE A 58 -5.29 8.59 5.00
C PHE A 58 -5.54 7.45 5.98
N LEU A 59 -5.22 6.21 5.61
CA LEU A 59 -5.42 5.02 6.45
C LEU A 59 -4.65 5.10 7.77
N VAL A 60 -3.47 5.74 7.79
CA VAL A 60 -2.69 5.99 9.02
C VAL A 60 -2.98 7.36 9.66
N SER A 61 -3.97 8.08 9.17
CA SER A 61 -4.32 9.43 9.65
C SER A 61 -3.15 10.43 9.66
N LEU A 62 -2.25 10.33 8.66
CA LEU A 62 -1.22 11.34 8.39
C LEU A 62 -1.80 12.52 7.63
N ASP A 63 -2.69 12.24 6.68
CA ASP A 63 -3.44 13.23 5.92
C ASP A 63 -4.94 12.97 6.08
N LYS A 64 -5.77 13.94 5.67
CA LYS A 64 -7.23 13.83 5.69
C LYS A 64 -7.78 13.83 4.28
N PRO A 65 -8.79 12.99 4.00
CA PRO A 65 -9.54 13.09 2.76
C PRO A 65 -10.31 14.41 2.69
N THR A 66 -10.69 14.81 1.48
CA THR A 66 -11.62 15.96 1.25
C THR A 66 -13.05 15.56 1.62
N SER A 67 -13.42 14.31 1.34
CA SER A 67 -14.71 13.71 1.71
C SER A 67 -14.56 12.19 1.88
N GLY A 68 -15.57 11.56 2.47
CA GLY A 68 -15.56 10.14 2.79
C GLY A 68 -15.07 9.88 4.20
N GLU A 69 -15.10 8.62 4.60
CA GLU A 69 -14.81 8.15 5.95
C GLU A 69 -13.76 7.03 5.92
N ILE A 70 -12.98 6.94 7.01
CA ILE A 70 -12.11 5.80 7.26
C ILE A 70 -12.50 5.21 8.60
N LEU A 71 -13.02 3.98 8.56
CA LEU A 71 -13.53 3.29 9.72
C LEU A 71 -12.52 2.26 10.22
N TYR A 72 -12.00 2.44 11.42
CA TYR A 72 -11.23 1.45 12.15
C TYR A 72 -12.13 0.78 13.18
N ARG A 73 -12.37 -0.53 13.05
CA ARG A 73 -13.32 -1.27 13.89
C ARG A 73 -14.68 -0.57 13.99
N GLY A 74 -15.16 -0.05 12.86
CA GLY A 74 -16.45 0.64 12.76
C GLY A 74 -16.48 2.08 13.28
N LYS A 75 -15.36 2.63 13.79
CA LYS A 75 -15.27 4.03 14.26
C LYS A 75 -14.55 4.89 13.22
N ASP A 76 -15.13 6.01 12.86
CA ASP A 76 -14.52 6.96 11.93
C ASP A 76 -13.29 7.65 12.55
N ILE A 77 -12.11 7.34 12.01
CA ILE A 77 -10.84 7.89 12.48
C ILE A 77 -10.49 9.24 11.84
N THR A 78 -11.23 9.69 10.83
CA THR A 78 -10.99 10.98 10.17
C THR A 78 -11.29 12.16 11.09
N VAL A 79 -12.15 11.95 12.08
CA VAL A 79 -12.53 12.95 13.07
C VAL A 79 -11.63 13.01 14.31
N PHE A 80 -10.80 12.00 14.53
CA PHE A 80 -9.91 11.92 15.70
C PHE A 80 -8.93 13.09 15.75
N ARG A 81 -8.66 13.60 16.98
CA ARG A 81 -7.75 14.72 17.26
C ARG A 81 -7.00 14.48 18.57
N GLY A 82 -5.91 15.20 18.75
CA GLY A 82 -5.16 15.24 20.01
C GLY A 82 -4.76 13.86 20.52
N GLU A 83 -5.06 13.57 21.77
CA GLU A 83 -4.68 12.32 22.44
C GLU A 83 -5.42 11.08 21.85
N GLU A 84 -6.67 11.23 21.43
CA GLU A 84 -7.41 10.12 20.77
C GLU A 84 -6.70 9.68 19.49
N LEU A 85 -6.31 10.62 18.63
CA LEU A 85 -5.53 10.34 17.43
C LEU A 85 -4.17 9.74 17.76
N ARG A 86 -3.50 10.26 18.81
CA ARG A 86 -2.22 9.73 19.25
C ARG A 86 -2.36 8.28 19.70
N GLN A 87 -3.35 7.94 20.51
CA GLN A 87 -3.61 6.57 20.97
C GLN A 87 -3.97 5.66 19.79
N HIS A 88 -4.79 6.13 18.85
CA HIS A 88 -5.15 5.36 17.67
C HIS A 88 -3.92 4.97 16.82
N ARG A 89 -2.95 5.86 16.65
CA ARG A 89 -1.74 5.61 15.86
C ARG A 89 -0.89 4.44 16.33
N GLN A 90 -1.08 3.91 17.55
CA GLN A 90 -0.40 2.69 18.00
C GLN A 90 -0.90 1.45 17.24
N HIS A 91 -2.14 1.44 16.81
CA HIS A 91 -2.79 0.29 16.17
C HIS A 91 -2.48 0.17 14.68
N ILE A 92 -2.17 1.29 14.04
CA ILE A 92 -1.86 1.33 12.59
C ILE A 92 -0.50 1.98 12.40
N GLN A 93 0.45 1.23 11.86
CA GLN A 93 1.81 1.70 11.60
C GLN A 93 2.12 1.67 10.10
N MET A 94 3.03 2.51 9.66
CA MET A 94 3.42 2.61 8.26
C MET A 94 4.94 2.52 8.10
N VAL A 95 5.36 1.76 7.09
CA VAL A 95 6.74 1.70 6.61
C VAL A 95 6.78 2.45 5.29
N PHE A 96 7.61 3.50 5.23
CA PHE A 96 7.74 4.37 4.06
C PHE A 96 8.73 3.82 3.04
N GLN A 97 8.62 4.29 1.82
CA GLN A 97 9.45 3.91 0.66
C GLN A 97 10.96 4.05 0.92
N ASP A 98 11.39 5.15 1.52
CA ASP A 98 12.79 5.39 1.88
C ASP A 98 12.94 5.59 3.39
N PRO A 99 13.35 4.53 4.12
CA PRO A 99 13.58 4.64 5.56
C PRO A 99 14.66 5.64 5.94
N ALA A 100 15.67 5.84 5.07
CA ALA A 100 16.78 6.72 5.39
C ALA A 100 16.34 8.18 5.54
N GLN A 101 15.35 8.61 4.77
CA GLN A 101 14.77 9.95 4.88
C GLN A 101 13.85 10.12 6.10
N SER A 102 13.37 9.00 6.68
CA SER A 102 12.44 9.02 7.80
C SER A 102 13.12 9.08 9.16
N PHE A 103 14.44 8.86 9.23
CA PHE A 103 15.18 8.75 10.48
C PHE A 103 16.22 9.85 10.67
N ASN A 104 16.40 10.27 11.92
CA ASN A 104 17.48 11.17 12.26
C ASN A 104 18.83 10.42 12.16
N PRO A 105 19.74 10.83 11.26
CA PRO A 105 21.01 10.14 11.02
C PRO A 105 21.97 10.17 12.21
N LYS A 106 21.72 11.02 13.21
CA LYS A 106 22.51 11.13 14.44
C LYS A 106 22.05 10.17 15.55
N MET A 107 20.92 9.49 15.35
CA MET A 107 20.41 8.51 16.32
C MET A 107 21.00 7.13 16.05
N LYS A 108 21.30 6.40 17.13
CA LYS A 108 21.62 4.97 17.09
C LYS A 108 20.38 4.15 16.75
N ILE A 109 20.56 2.95 16.22
CA ILE A 109 19.45 2.05 15.85
C ILE A 109 18.54 1.75 17.03
N GLN A 110 19.09 1.49 18.22
CA GLN A 110 18.27 1.29 19.43
C GLN A 110 17.38 2.50 19.76
N GLU A 111 17.83 3.72 19.46
CA GLU A 111 17.05 4.94 19.69
C GLU A 111 15.92 5.06 18.68
N ILE A 112 16.21 4.77 17.41
CA ILE A 112 15.21 4.79 16.31
C ILE A 112 14.11 3.76 16.55
N ILE A 113 14.50 2.50 16.86
CA ILE A 113 13.53 1.41 17.04
C ILE A 113 12.67 1.62 18.29
N CYS A 114 13.28 2.09 19.39
CA CYS A 114 12.61 2.24 20.68
C CYS A 114 11.92 3.59 20.88
N GLU A 115 12.10 4.56 19.97
CA GLU A 115 11.42 5.86 20.06
C GLU A 115 9.90 5.75 20.27
N PRO A 116 9.16 4.93 19.51
CA PRO A 116 7.72 4.75 19.75
C PRO A 116 7.43 4.19 21.14
N LEU A 117 8.17 3.20 21.60
CA LEU A 117 7.99 2.59 22.93
C LEU A 117 8.19 3.59 24.07
N LEU A 118 9.21 4.44 23.95
CA LEU A 118 9.48 5.51 24.92
C LEU A 118 8.41 6.59 24.91
N ASN A 119 7.98 7.01 23.71
CA ASN A 119 6.95 8.02 23.54
C ASN A 119 5.59 7.60 24.12
N PHE A 120 5.26 6.32 24.03
CA PHE A 120 4.05 5.73 24.64
C PHE A 120 4.29 5.19 26.06
N LYS A 121 5.47 5.43 26.63
CA LYS A 121 5.83 4.99 28.01
C LYS A 121 5.67 3.49 28.23
N ARG A 122 5.85 2.67 27.18
CA ARG A 122 5.79 1.20 27.26
C ARG A 122 7.07 0.59 27.84
N ILE A 123 8.20 1.32 27.75
CA ILE A 123 9.48 0.95 28.35
C ILE A 123 10.13 2.15 29.04
N LYS A 124 11.03 1.88 29.99
CA LYS A 124 11.94 2.88 30.56
C LYS A 124 13.19 3.01 29.70
N ASN A 125 13.93 4.10 29.87
CA ASN A 125 15.16 4.33 29.12
C ASN A 125 16.25 3.28 29.41
N SER A 126 16.26 2.70 30.61
CA SER A 126 17.13 1.60 30.98
C SER A 126 16.85 0.28 30.24
N GLU A 127 15.63 0.08 29.74
CA GLU A 127 15.19 -1.14 29.06
C GLU A 127 15.37 -1.03 27.52
N LYS A 128 15.78 0.15 27.03
CA LYS A 128 15.90 0.46 25.60
C LYS A 128 16.78 -0.53 24.85
N ARG A 129 17.94 -0.88 25.41
CA ARG A 129 18.89 -1.80 24.78
C ARG A 129 18.30 -3.19 24.57
N GLU A 130 17.73 -3.76 25.62
CA GLU A 130 17.11 -5.08 25.57
C GLU A 130 15.91 -5.13 24.61
N ALA A 131 15.05 -4.10 24.64
CA ALA A 131 13.93 -3.98 23.70
C ALA A 131 14.40 -3.89 22.24
N ALA A 132 15.44 -3.11 21.96
CA ALA A 132 16.02 -3.01 20.62
C ALA A 132 16.59 -4.34 20.11
N GLU A 133 17.34 -5.05 20.95
CA GLU A 133 17.91 -6.36 20.61
C GLU A 133 16.83 -7.40 20.28
N ARG A 134 15.75 -7.42 21.07
CA ARG A 134 14.58 -8.28 20.79
C ARG A 134 13.94 -7.96 19.46
N LEU A 135 13.72 -6.67 19.14
CA LEU A 135 13.12 -6.22 17.90
C LEU A 135 14.04 -6.47 16.69
N LEU A 136 15.35 -6.30 16.84
CA LEU A 136 16.33 -6.64 15.80
C LEU A 136 16.31 -8.14 15.47
N LYS A 137 16.28 -9.01 16.46
CA LYS A 137 16.14 -10.47 16.26
C LYS A 137 14.86 -10.82 15.51
N MET A 138 13.75 -10.12 15.79
CA MET A 138 12.46 -10.35 15.12
C MET A 138 12.53 -10.07 13.61
N VAL A 139 13.37 -9.13 13.20
CA VAL A 139 13.60 -8.78 11.78
C VAL A 139 14.89 -9.42 11.23
N GLU A 140 15.41 -10.44 11.90
CA GLU A 140 16.59 -11.22 11.47
C GLU A 140 17.85 -10.35 11.30
N LEU A 141 18.04 -9.39 12.21
CA LEU A 141 19.27 -8.60 12.31
C LEU A 141 20.03 -8.96 13.60
N PRO A 142 21.38 -8.95 13.54
CA PRO A 142 22.21 -9.16 14.71
C PRO A 142 21.94 -8.12 15.81
N PRO A 143 21.76 -8.52 17.08
CA PRO A 143 21.49 -7.61 18.20
C PRO A 143 22.55 -6.52 18.39
N GLU A 144 23.81 -6.82 18.04
CA GLU A 144 24.95 -5.90 18.15
C GLU A 144 24.79 -4.66 17.27
N MET A 145 23.90 -4.72 16.28
CA MET A 145 23.58 -3.56 15.45
C MET A 145 22.85 -2.44 16.20
N ALA A 146 22.32 -2.70 17.39
CA ALA A 146 21.64 -1.70 18.20
C ALA A 146 22.48 -0.42 18.46
N ASP A 147 23.81 -0.54 18.54
CA ASP A 147 24.73 0.59 18.75
C ASP A 147 25.20 1.27 17.47
N ARG A 148 24.87 0.73 16.31
CA ARG A 148 25.26 1.32 15.01
C ARG A 148 24.35 2.50 14.64
N PHE A 149 24.78 3.25 13.65
CA PHE A 149 24.02 4.32 13.01
C PHE A 149 23.49 3.86 11.66
N MET A 150 22.40 4.47 11.19
CA MET A 150 21.76 4.11 9.92
C MET A 150 22.68 4.20 8.70
N HIS A 151 23.61 5.17 8.68
CA HIS A 151 24.55 5.33 7.56
C HIS A 151 25.54 4.16 7.42
N ASN A 152 25.73 3.36 8.48
CA ASN A 152 26.61 2.18 8.48
C ASN A 152 25.86 0.89 8.08
N MET A 153 24.66 1.00 7.47
CA MET A 153 23.82 -0.14 7.11
C MET A 153 23.54 -0.20 5.61
N SER A 154 23.40 -1.42 5.08
CA SER A 154 22.90 -1.64 3.72
C SER A 154 21.43 -1.23 3.58
N GLY A 155 20.93 -1.05 2.35
CA GLY A 155 19.53 -0.71 2.07
C GLY A 155 18.55 -1.72 2.72
N GLY A 156 18.78 -3.01 2.54
CA GLY A 156 17.95 -4.06 3.15
C GLY A 156 18.00 -4.07 4.67
N GLN A 157 19.16 -3.79 5.27
CA GLN A 157 19.26 -3.66 6.73
C GLN A 157 18.49 -2.44 7.24
N ARG A 158 18.57 -1.30 6.55
CA ARG A 158 17.77 -0.10 6.88
C ARG A 158 16.28 -0.39 6.81
N GLN A 159 15.84 -1.12 5.80
CA GLN A 159 14.44 -1.53 5.65
C GLN A 159 13.98 -2.43 6.81
N ARG A 160 14.80 -3.39 7.21
CA ARG A 160 14.52 -4.25 8.38
C ARG A 160 14.42 -3.43 9.68
N VAL A 161 15.24 -2.40 9.86
CA VAL A 161 15.14 -1.47 11.01
C VAL A 161 13.82 -0.69 10.97
N ALA A 162 13.36 -0.24 9.80
CA ALA A 162 12.08 0.43 9.66
C ALA A 162 10.90 -0.48 10.00
N ILE A 163 10.96 -1.75 9.55
CA ILE A 163 9.97 -2.77 9.93
C ILE A 163 10.00 -3.04 11.43
N ALA A 164 11.20 -3.17 12.05
CA ALA A 164 11.34 -3.35 13.50
C ALA A 164 10.72 -2.20 14.30
N ARG A 165 10.94 -0.95 13.84
CA ARG A 165 10.34 0.24 14.47
C ARG A 165 8.81 0.23 14.35
N ALA A 166 8.27 -0.14 13.20
CA ALA A 166 6.82 -0.26 13.01
C ALA A 166 6.22 -1.36 13.90
N LEU A 167 6.93 -2.48 14.08
CA LEU A 167 6.50 -3.58 14.93
C LEU A 167 6.63 -3.31 16.45
N ALA A 168 7.38 -2.28 16.84
CA ALA A 168 7.67 -1.99 18.25
C ALA A 168 6.40 -1.79 19.09
N LEU A 169 5.35 -1.21 18.52
CA LEU A 169 4.07 -0.98 19.19
C LEU A 169 3.09 -2.17 19.05
N GLU A 170 3.50 -3.27 18.43
CA GLU A 170 2.66 -4.44 18.17
C GLU A 170 1.35 -4.05 17.45
N PRO A 171 1.45 -3.42 16.27
CA PRO A 171 0.29 -2.89 15.58
C PRO A 171 -0.63 -4.02 15.08
N GLU A 172 -1.92 -3.73 14.97
CA GLU A 172 -2.90 -4.62 14.34
C GLU A 172 -2.84 -4.52 12.80
N ILE A 173 -2.46 -3.34 12.31
CA ILE A 173 -2.36 -3.06 10.88
C ILE A 173 -0.99 -2.46 10.57
N MET A 174 -0.34 -2.99 9.55
CA MET A 174 0.92 -2.46 9.01
C MET A 174 0.76 -2.13 7.53
N LEU A 175 0.99 -0.88 7.18
CA LEU A 175 0.95 -0.39 5.81
C LEU A 175 2.37 -0.22 5.28
N LEU A 176 2.65 -0.79 4.11
CA LEU A 176 3.96 -0.78 3.48
C LEU A 176 3.86 -0.06 2.14
N ASP A 177 4.44 1.14 2.06
CA ASP A 177 4.44 1.96 0.86
C ASP A 177 5.75 1.76 0.10
N GLU A 178 5.69 0.97 -0.98
CA GLU A 178 6.85 0.65 -1.84
C GLU A 178 8.10 0.22 -1.05
N ALA A 179 7.90 -0.50 0.03
CA ALA A 179 8.93 -0.83 1.02
C ALA A 179 10.11 -1.66 0.47
N THR A 180 10.07 -2.06 -0.79
CA THR A 180 11.12 -2.86 -1.43
C THR A 180 11.63 -2.27 -2.75
N SER A 181 11.06 -1.17 -3.26
CA SER A 181 11.33 -0.65 -4.61
C SER A 181 12.79 -0.19 -4.83
N ALA A 182 13.47 0.25 -3.78
CA ALA A 182 14.86 0.72 -3.84
C ALA A 182 15.90 -0.37 -3.56
N LEU A 183 15.50 -1.65 -3.53
CA LEU A 183 16.36 -2.77 -3.17
C LEU A 183 16.61 -3.70 -4.36
N ASP A 184 17.77 -4.36 -4.35
CA ASP A 184 18.08 -5.42 -5.33
C ASP A 184 17.08 -6.58 -5.22
N VAL A 185 16.80 -7.27 -6.33
CA VAL A 185 15.82 -8.36 -6.43
C VAL A 185 16.01 -9.45 -5.36
N SER A 186 17.26 -9.84 -5.07
CA SER A 186 17.57 -10.82 -4.03
C SER A 186 17.21 -10.33 -2.63
N VAL A 187 17.47 -9.05 -2.35
CA VAL A 187 17.15 -8.42 -1.06
C VAL A 187 15.64 -8.20 -0.93
N GLN A 188 14.96 -7.79 -2.02
CA GLN A 188 13.50 -7.68 -2.04
C GLN A 188 12.85 -8.99 -1.60
N ARG A 189 13.27 -10.11 -2.18
CA ARG A 189 12.73 -11.43 -1.85
C ARG A 189 12.87 -11.73 -0.36
N THR A 190 14.05 -11.51 0.25
CA THR A 190 14.25 -11.77 1.68
C THR A 190 13.41 -10.87 2.59
N ILE A 191 13.14 -9.62 2.18
CA ILE A 191 12.24 -8.72 2.91
C ILE A 191 10.79 -9.18 2.80
N ILE A 192 10.36 -9.65 1.64
CA ILE A 192 8.99 -10.18 1.44
C ILE A 192 8.78 -11.47 2.24
N GLU A 193 9.75 -12.38 2.24
CA GLU A 193 9.71 -13.59 3.06
C GLU A 193 9.58 -13.24 4.55
N LEU A 194 10.35 -12.25 5.04
CA LEU A 194 10.25 -11.73 6.40
C LEU A 194 8.85 -11.15 6.71
N ILE A 195 8.33 -10.29 5.83
CA ILE A 195 7.02 -9.65 5.99
C ILE A 195 5.92 -10.72 6.02
N THR A 196 5.96 -11.69 5.10
CA THR A 196 5.00 -12.79 5.04
C THR A 196 5.03 -13.66 6.30
N LYS A 197 6.23 -13.97 6.80
CA LYS A 197 6.43 -14.69 8.06
C LYS A 197 5.81 -13.93 9.24
N LEU A 198 6.14 -12.64 9.38
CA LEU A 198 5.61 -11.78 10.44
C LEU A 198 4.08 -11.66 10.38
N GLN A 199 3.53 -11.52 9.16
CA GLN A 199 2.08 -11.49 8.94
C GLN A 199 1.40 -12.75 9.48
N ARG A 200 1.94 -13.93 9.13
CA ARG A 200 1.37 -15.22 9.55
C ARG A 200 1.52 -15.48 11.04
N GLU A 201 2.73 -15.27 11.59
CA GLU A 201 3.03 -15.56 12.99
C GLU A 201 2.31 -14.62 13.97
N LYS A 202 2.11 -13.36 13.60
CA LYS A 202 1.52 -12.33 14.47
C LYS A 202 0.07 -11.99 14.12
N GLY A 203 -0.46 -12.51 13.02
CA GLY A 203 -1.81 -12.20 12.56
C GLY A 203 -2.01 -10.73 12.18
N ILE A 204 -0.95 -10.03 11.75
CA ILE A 204 -1.00 -8.61 11.39
C ILE A 204 -1.77 -8.45 10.08
N THR A 205 -2.69 -7.49 10.04
CA THR A 205 -3.35 -7.07 8.78
C THR A 205 -2.40 -6.18 8.00
N MET A 206 -2.26 -6.39 6.70
CA MET A 206 -1.31 -5.62 5.90
C MET A 206 -1.96 -4.95 4.70
N GLY A 207 -1.55 -3.68 4.45
CA GLY A 207 -1.72 -3.02 3.17
C GLY A 207 -0.35 -2.87 2.50
N PHE A 208 -0.21 -3.31 1.26
CA PHE A 208 1.07 -3.32 0.57
C PHE A 208 0.98 -2.64 -0.80
N ILE A 209 1.70 -1.54 -0.99
CA ILE A 209 1.87 -0.93 -2.31
C ILE A 209 3.12 -1.51 -2.97
N CYS A 210 2.94 -2.00 -4.20
CA CYS A 210 4.03 -2.50 -5.03
C CYS A 210 3.78 -2.17 -6.50
N HIS A 211 4.85 -1.97 -7.26
CA HIS A 211 4.79 -1.87 -8.72
C HIS A 211 4.93 -3.23 -9.40
N ASP A 212 5.51 -4.21 -8.71
CA ASP A 212 5.71 -5.57 -9.22
C ASP A 212 4.49 -6.44 -8.88
N ILE A 213 3.71 -6.76 -9.92
CA ILE A 213 2.50 -7.59 -9.77
C ILE A 213 2.88 -9.04 -9.42
N GLY A 214 3.97 -9.59 -9.95
CA GLY A 214 4.41 -10.94 -9.62
C GLY A 214 4.77 -11.08 -8.15
N LEU A 215 5.41 -10.06 -7.60
CA LEU A 215 5.75 -10.00 -6.18
C LEU A 215 4.49 -9.85 -5.32
N ILE A 216 3.58 -8.94 -5.66
CA ILE A 216 2.35 -8.72 -4.88
C ILE A 216 1.43 -9.95 -4.92
N GLN A 217 1.34 -10.65 -6.05
CA GLN A 217 0.58 -11.89 -6.19
C GLN A 217 1.02 -12.97 -5.19
N SER A 218 2.32 -13.03 -4.88
CA SER A 218 2.87 -14.05 -3.96
C SER A 218 2.50 -13.82 -2.49
N LEU A 219 2.08 -12.61 -2.10
CA LEU A 219 1.84 -12.24 -0.70
C LEU A 219 0.43 -11.71 -0.42
N ALA A 220 -0.24 -11.15 -1.43
CA ALA A 220 -1.55 -10.54 -1.22
C ALA A 220 -2.68 -11.57 -1.30
N HIS A 221 -3.60 -11.50 -0.35
CA HIS A 221 -4.83 -12.28 -0.38
C HIS A 221 -5.86 -11.65 -1.33
N GLN A 222 -5.80 -10.33 -1.47
CA GLN A 222 -6.63 -9.56 -2.39
C GLN A 222 -5.78 -8.43 -2.99
N ILE A 223 -6.03 -8.09 -4.25
CA ILE A 223 -5.34 -7.01 -4.95
C ILE A 223 -6.37 -5.99 -5.43
N ALA A 224 -6.13 -4.72 -5.13
CA ALA A 224 -6.85 -3.58 -5.68
C ALA A 224 -5.99 -2.89 -6.74
N VAL A 225 -6.51 -2.74 -7.93
CA VAL A 225 -5.85 -2.06 -9.05
C VAL A 225 -6.34 -0.63 -9.13
N MET A 226 -5.40 0.32 -9.04
CA MET A 226 -5.70 1.75 -9.00
C MET A 226 -5.17 2.45 -10.25
N TYR A 227 -6.03 3.26 -10.88
CA TYR A 227 -5.70 4.07 -12.06
C TYR A 227 -6.28 5.48 -11.93
N LEU A 228 -5.44 6.52 -12.06
CA LEU A 228 -5.81 7.94 -11.96
C LEU A 228 -6.80 8.24 -10.81
N GLY A 229 -6.44 7.82 -9.61
CA GLY A 229 -7.26 8.05 -8.40
C GLY A 229 -8.46 7.13 -8.23
N ASN A 230 -8.72 6.21 -9.15
CA ASN A 230 -9.90 5.32 -9.10
C ASN A 230 -9.48 3.87 -8.89
N ILE A 231 -10.25 3.10 -8.13
CA ILE A 231 -10.14 1.64 -8.11
C ILE A 231 -10.88 1.11 -9.34
N VAL A 232 -10.16 0.41 -10.21
CA VAL A 232 -10.71 -0.12 -11.46
C VAL A 232 -11.00 -1.61 -11.37
N GLU A 233 -10.30 -2.33 -10.50
CA GLU A 233 -10.55 -3.74 -10.27
C GLU A 233 -10.09 -4.14 -8.87
N VAL A 234 -10.81 -5.06 -8.22
CA VAL A 234 -10.42 -5.72 -6.98
C VAL A 234 -10.65 -7.21 -7.17
N LEU A 235 -9.65 -8.04 -6.87
CA LEU A 235 -9.77 -9.49 -7.07
C LEU A 235 -8.86 -10.27 -6.11
N PRO A 236 -9.10 -11.60 -5.91
CA PRO A 236 -8.18 -12.45 -5.16
C PRO A 236 -6.77 -12.39 -5.72
N GLY A 237 -5.76 -12.39 -4.85
CA GLY A 237 -4.36 -12.25 -5.27
C GLY A 237 -3.90 -13.33 -6.23
N GLU A 238 -4.31 -14.58 -5.99
CA GLU A 238 -3.99 -15.73 -6.84
C GLU A 238 -4.58 -15.63 -8.25
N ASP A 239 -5.67 -14.88 -8.42
CA ASP A 239 -6.43 -14.78 -9.66
C ASP A 239 -5.94 -13.66 -10.60
N ILE A 240 -5.07 -12.76 -10.15
CA ILE A 240 -4.73 -11.58 -10.94
C ILE A 240 -4.14 -11.91 -12.31
N SER A 241 -3.29 -12.93 -12.41
CA SER A 241 -2.64 -13.31 -13.67
C SER A 241 -3.57 -14.02 -14.67
N THR A 242 -4.67 -14.62 -14.21
CA THR A 242 -5.53 -15.48 -15.02
C THR A 242 -6.96 -14.95 -15.19
N HIS A 243 -7.46 -14.22 -14.21
CA HIS A 243 -8.87 -13.79 -14.16
C HIS A 243 -9.08 -12.27 -14.24
N ALA A 244 -8.01 -11.46 -14.40
CA ALA A 244 -8.13 -10.02 -14.58
C ALA A 244 -9.07 -9.68 -15.76
N LYS A 245 -10.03 -8.79 -15.51
CA LYS A 245 -11.09 -8.41 -16.47
C LYS A 245 -10.94 -6.99 -16.98
N HIS A 246 -10.51 -6.06 -16.11
CA HIS A 246 -10.37 -4.66 -16.57
C HIS A 246 -9.24 -4.54 -17.60
N PRO A 247 -9.47 -3.86 -18.76
CA PRO A 247 -8.45 -3.73 -19.80
C PRO A 247 -7.13 -3.13 -19.31
N TYR A 248 -7.17 -2.20 -18.35
CA TYR A 248 -5.96 -1.66 -17.72
C TYR A 248 -5.19 -2.72 -16.93
N THR A 249 -5.86 -3.56 -16.14
CA THR A 249 -5.21 -4.65 -15.40
C THR A 249 -4.54 -5.63 -16.35
N GLN A 250 -5.23 -5.98 -17.45
CA GLN A 250 -4.67 -6.85 -18.48
C GLN A 250 -3.45 -6.23 -19.17
N ALA A 251 -3.50 -4.91 -19.45
CA ALA A 251 -2.38 -4.19 -20.03
C ALA A 251 -1.17 -4.09 -19.07
N LEU A 252 -1.42 -3.89 -17.75
CA LEU A 252 -0.37 -3.95 -16.72
C LEU A 252 0.29 -5.33 -16.67
N LEU A 253 -0.49 -6.41 -16.74
CA LEU A 253 0.04 -7.78 -16.74
C LEU A 253 0.90 -8.06 -17.96
N LYS A 254 0.51 -7.59 -19.14
CA LYS A 254 1.28 -7.72 -20.39
C LYS A 254 2.60 -6.96 -20.36
N SER A 255 2.70 -5.88 -19.57
CA SER A 255 3.93 -5.08 -19.43
C SER A 255 4.97 -5.72 -18.50
N ILE A 256 4.63 -6.82 -17.81
CA ILE A 256 5.59 -7.55 -16.98
C ILE A 256 6.53 -8.33 -17.88
N PHE A 257 7.84 -8.03 -17.79
CA PHE A 257 8.87 -8.79 -18.49
C PHE A 257 8.98 -10.19 -17.90
N ASP A 258 8.54 -11.22 -18.66
CA ASP A 258 8.81 -12.61 -18.32
C ASP A 258 10.19 -13.00 -18.85
N VAL A 259 10.98 -13.73 -18.05
CA VAL A 259 12.29 -14.30 -18.45
C VAL A 259 12.14 -15.24 -19.68
N LYS A 260 10.93 -15.73 -19.93
CA LYS A 260 10.59 -16.57 -21.11
C LYS A 260 10.03 -15.76 -22.30
N MET A 261 10.07 -14.43 -22.21
CA MET A 261 9.50 -13.58 -23.26
C MET A 261 10.26 -13.75 -24.57
N ASP A 262 9.54 -13.96 -25.64
CA ASP A 262 10.09 -14.01 -27.01
C ASP A 262 10.36 -12.58 -27.48
N PHE A 263 11.61 -12.15 -27.36
CA PHE A 263 12.05 -10.79 -27.76
C PHE A 263 11.94 -10.52 -29.27
N SER A 264 11.59 -11.52 -30.09
CA SER A 264 11.28 -11.32 -31.52
C SER A 264 9.88 -10.73 -31.73
N LYS A 265 9.00 -10.81 -30.75
CA LYS A 265 7.66 -10.21 -30.78
C LYS A 265 7.67 -8.79 -30.24
N LYS A 266 6.92 -7.91 -30.91
CA LYS A 266 6.70 -6.55 -30.40
C LYS A 266 6.14 -6.62 -28.98
N ILE A 267 6.82 -6.00 -28.03
CA ILE A 267 6.32 -5.90 -26.64
C ILE A 267 5.04 -5.07 -26.69
N GLU A 268 3.91 -5.69 -26.35
CA GLU A 268 2.65 -4.98 -26.19
C GLU A 268 2.72 -4.17 -24.86
N SER A 269 3.40 -3.03 -24.91
CA SER A 269 3.36 -2.04 -23.83
C SER A 269 2.07 -1.20 -23.99
N ILE A 270 1.67 -0.56 -22.90
CA ILE A 270 0.63 0.48 -22.98
C ILE A 270 1.24 1.63 -23.78
N ASP A 271 0.88 1.74 -25.06
CA ASP A 271 1.53 2.57 -26.11
C ASP A 271 1.48 4.10 -25.86
N SER A 272 1.04 4.57 -24.69
CA SER A 272 0.97 6.00 -24.37
C SER A 272 1.41 6.26 -22.93
N GLU A 273 2.06 7.40 -22.71
CA GLU A 273 2.31 7.91 -21.36
C GLU A 273 1.00 8.04 -20.59
N ALA A 274 1.08 7.82 -19.25
CA ALA A 274 -0.07 8.05 -18.39
C ALA A 274 -0.59 9.48 -18.59
N PRO A 275 -1.89 9.69 -18.83
CA PRO A 275 -2.43 11.03 -18.98
C PRO A 275 -2.22 11.83 -17.70
N SER A 276 -2.13 13.15 -17.86
CA SER A 276 -2.00 14.05 -16.73
C SER A 276 -3.15 13.82 -15.72
N PRO A 277 -2.88 13.67 -14.43
CA PRO A 277 -3.93 13.56 -13.41
C PRO A 277 -4.78 14.86 -13.27
N LEU A 278 -4.41 15.92 -14.00
CA LEU A 278 -5.20 17.16 -14.10
C LEU A 278 -6.27 17.07 -15.21
N ASP A 279 -6.17 16.11 -16.13
CA ASP A 279 -7.02 16.00 -17.33
C ASP A 279 -7.72 14.62 -17.35
N VAL A 280 -8.27 14.21 -16.18
CA VAL A 280 -9.00 12.93 -16.05
C VAL A 280 -10.30 12.99 -16.84
N PRO A 281 -10.60 12.00 -17.70
CA PRO A 281 -11.86 11.91 -18.43
C PRO A 281 -13.09 11.94 -17.51
N LYS A 282 -14.20 12.49 -17.96
CA LYS A 282 -15.47 12.50 -17.22
C LYS A 282 -16.05 11.10 -17.02
N GLY A 283 -15.82 10.22 -17.99
CA GLY A 283 -16.27 8.83 -17.98
C GLY A 283 -15.25 7.88 -17.34
N CYS A 284 -15.00 6.75 -17.99
CA CYS A 284 -13.98 5.79 -17.58
C CYS A 284 -12.58 6.44 -17.62
N PRO A 285 -11.81 6.42 -16.52
CA PRO A 285 -10.50 7.06 -16.51
C PRO A 285 -9.51 6.45 -17.51
N PHE A 286 -9.72 5.20 -17.93
CA PHE A 286 -8.86 4.49 -18.89
C PHE A 286 -9.34 4.61 -20.35
N CYS A 287 -10.44 5.33 -20.64
CA CYS A 287 -11.06 5.35 -21.99
C CYS A 287 -10.08 5.72 -23.11
N ASN A 288 -9.19 6.68 -22.90
CA ASN A 288 -8.23 7.15 -23.92
C ASN A 288 -7.12 6.15 -24.28
N ARG A 289 -6.97 5.07 -23.49
CA ARG A 289 -5.94 4.03 -23.66
C ARG A 289 -6.55 2.63 -23.79
N CYS A 290 -7.88 2.54 -23.93
CA CYS A 290 -8.61 1.29 -23.88
C CYS A 290 -8.88 0.75 -25.28
N ASP A 291 -8.36 -0.45 -25.60
CA ASP A 291 -8.62 -1.14 -26.87
C ASP A 291 -10.07 -1.64 -26.99
N CYS A 292 -10.80 -1.69 -25.86
CA CYS A 292 -12.20 -2.15 -25.80
C CYS A 292 -13.17 -0.96 -25.58
N LEU A 293 -12.82 0.24 -26.08
CA LEU A 293 -13.61 1.46 -25.90
C LEU A 293 -15.04 1.29 -26.43
N MET A 294 -16.02 1.69 -25.61
CA MET A 294 -17.42 1.83 -25.98
C MET A 294 -17.84 3.29 -25.85
N GLU A 295 -18.86 3.71 -26.56
CA GLU A 295 -19.34 5.11 -26.61
C GLU A 295 -19.59 5.68 -25.20
N LYS A 296 -20.27 4.93 -24.34
CA LYS A 296 -20.56 5.32 -22.95
C LYS A 296 -19.33 5.49 -22.08
N CYS A 297 -18.18 4.86 -22.43
CA CYS A 297 -16.95 5.01 -21.65
C CYS A 297 -16.40 6.43 -21.62
N CYS A 298 -16.73 7.27 -22.60
CA CYS A 298 -16.27 8.65 -22.65
C CYS A 298 -17.10 9.59 -21.78
N THR A 299 -18.35 9.23 -21.50
CA THR A 299 -19.34 10.12 -20.86
C THR A 299 -19.75 9.67 -19.47
N GLU A 300 -19.72 8.36 -19.18
CA GLU A 300 -20.20 7.77 -17.94
C GLU A 300 -19.07 7.05 -17.19
N LYS A 301 -18.93 7.35 -15.90
CA LYS A 301 -17.98 6.65 -15.02
C LYS A 301 -18.54 5.27 -14.66
N PRO A 302 -17.82 4.15 -14.95
CA PRO A 302 -18.27 2.84 -14.53
C PRO A 302 -18.18 2.69 -13.00
N THR A 303 -19.15 2.00 -12.41
CA THR A 303 -19.14 1.60 -11.00
C THR A 303 -18.51 0.22 -10.83
N LEU A 304 -18.01 -0.10 -9.64
CA LEU A 304 -17.50 -1.43 -9.31
C LEU A 304 -18.67 -2.43 -9.30
N ALA A 305 -18.75 -3.29 -10.30
CA ALA A 305 -19.70 -4.39 -10.39
C ALA A 305 -19.09 -5.68 -9.87
N THR A 306 -19.87 -6.50 -9.15
CA THR A 306 -19.44 -7.80 -8.63
C THR A 306 -19.51 -8.85 -9.73
N LEU A 307 -18.40 -9.50 -10.07
CA LEU A 307 -18.32 -10.60 -11.04
C LEU A 307 -18.29 -11.98 -10.39
N GLY A 308 -17.89 -12.04 -9.13
CA GLY A 308 -17.73 -13.28 -8.38
C GLY A 308 -17.31 -13.00 -6.95
N GLU A 309 -17.04 -14.04 -6.19
CA GLU A 309 -16.59 -13.90 -4.81
C GLU A 309 -15.28 -13.14 -4.72
N GLY A 310 -15.30 -11.95 -4.10
CA GLY A 310 -14.12 -11.09 -3.95
C GLY A 310 -13.61 -10.44 -5.23
N HIS A 311 -14.34 -10.55 -6.37
CA HIS A 311 -13.97 -9.96 -7.65
C HIS A 311 -14.92 -8.84 -8.04
N LEU A 312 -14.42 -7.61 -8.05
CA LEU A 312 -15.12 -6.39 -8.44
C LEU A 312 -14.41 -5.74 -9.63
N VAL A 313 -15.15 -5.21 -10.60
CA VAL A 313 -14.59 -4.53 -11.76
C VAL A 313 -15.38 -3.27 -12.13
N ALA A 314 -14.69 -2.16 -12.37
CA ALA A 314 -15.28 -0.91 -12.85
C ALA A 314 -15.12 -0.80 -14.38
N CYS A 315 -15.90 -1.57 -15.13
CA CYS A 315 -15.84 -1.57 -16.58
C CYS A 315 -17.23 -1.79 -17.19
N HIS A 316 -17.64 -0.94 -18.11
CA HIS A 316 -18.95 -1.05 -18.79
C HIS A 316 -19.14 -2.34 -19.58
N LYS A 317 -18.08 -3.07 -19.90
CA LYS A 317 -18.17 -4.38 -20.54
C LYS A 317 -18.79 -5.45 -19.61
N TYR A 318 -18.77 -5.19 -18.29
CA TYR A 318 -19.20 -6.13 -17.26
C TYR A 318 -20.31 -5.56 -16.34
N ALA A 319 -20.74 -4.31 -16.60
CA ALA A 319 -21.80 -3.62 -15.86
C ALA A 319 -23.19 -3.86 -16.49
#